data_ab867822c82ac8b833aafddbb28ba89e
#
_entry.id   ab867822c82ac8b833aafddbb28ba89e
#
_cell.length_a   1.000
_cell.length_b   1.000
_cell.length_c   1.000
_cell.angle_alpha   90.00
_cell.angle_beta   90.00
_cell.angle_gamma   90.00
#
_symmetry.space_group_name_H-M   'P 1'
#
loop_
_entity.id
_entity.type
_entity.pdbx_description
1 polymer ?
#
loop_
_entity_poly.entity_id
_entity_poly.type
_entity_poly.pdbx_seq_one_letter_code
_entity_poly.pdbx_strand_id
1 'polypeptide(L)'
;INHFGDLVREEIARMGFSEVLTWILCSHDDNFKNVRREDDGNCAAIVANPSSIDVQVARSSLLPGVLKALGANKDAPLPVKLFEVGDVVVIDENADVGARNSRRLLALHSAQTSGLESIHGVLDRVMQVTGAAGSFEPGPENAGYELIQTRNEPTFFPGRQATIVRDGKEIGVFGIVHPDVLKEFDIVNPVSVLELELEPLLERTQEAIAKGGH
;
A
#
# COMPACT_ATOMS: atom_id res chain seq x y z
N ILE A 1 -16.70 3.93 -3.04
CA ILE A 1 -15.30 3.42 -2.98
C ILE A 1 -15.03 2.34 -4.05
N ASN A 2 -15.97 1.44 -4.38
CA ASN A 2 -15.74 0.35 -5.33
C ASN A 2 -15.42 0.87 -6.73
N HIS A 3 -16.29 1.74 -7.29
CA HIS A 3 -16.03 2.34 -8.60
C HIS A 3 -14.72 3.14 -8.66
N PHE A 4 -14.36 3.82 -7.57
CA PHE A 4 -13.09 4.52 -7.46
C PHE A 4 -11.91 3.55 -7.48
N GLY A 5 -12.03 2.43 -6.74
CA GLY A 5 -11.03 1.36 -6.79
C GLY A 5 -10.86 0.78 -8.20
N ASP A 6 -11.94 0.62 -8.96
CA ASP A 6 -11.90 0.10 -10.33
C ASP A 6 -11.17 1.07 -11.28
N LEU A 7 -11.38 2.37 -11.14
CA LEU A 7 -10.63 3.38 -11.90
C LEU A 7 -9.13 3.31 -11.60
N VAL A 8 -8.76 3.18 -10.32
CA VAL A 8 -7.36 3.04 -9.92
C VAL A 8 -6.75 1.76 -10.49
N ARG A 9 -7.47 0.61 -10.44
CA ARG A 9 -7.01 -0.67 -11.03
C ARG A 9 -6.68 -0.52 -12.51
N GLU A 10 -7.60 0.08 -13.26
CA GLU A 10 -7.44 0.25 -14.70
C GLU A 10 -6.19 1.10 -15.04
N GLU A 11 -5.96 2.17 -14.31
CA GLU A 11 -4.80 3.04 -14.51
C GLU A 11 -3.48 2.34 -14.19
N ILE A 12 -3.41 1.60 -13.08
CA ILE A 12 -2.19 0.86 -12.71
C ILE A 12 -1.91 -0.28 -13.68
N ALA A 13 -2.95 -0.99 -14.14
CA ALA A 13 -2.83 -2.03 -15.16
C ALA A 13 -2.28 -1.45 -16.48
N ARG A 14 -2.72 -0.26 -16.89
CA ARG A 14 -2.20 0.45 -18.08
C ARG A 14 -0.72 0.83 -17.96
N MET A 15 -0.20 0.97 -16.75
CA MET A 15 1.23 1.18 -16.49
C MET A 15 2.06 -0.12 -16.57
N GLY A 16 1.44 -1.24 -16.92
CA GLY A 16 2.09 -2.53 -17.09
C GLY A 16 2.30 -3.29 -15.78
N PHE A 17 1.51 -3.00 -14.75
CA PHE A 17 1.46 -3.80 -13.53
C PHE A 17 0.40 -4.90 -13.64
N SER A 18 0.69 -6.06 -13.10
CA SER A 18 -0.25 -7.19 -13.00
C SER A 18 -0.98 -7.16 -11.66
N GLU A 19 -2.30 -7.24 -11.68
CA GLU A 19 -3.10 -7.33 -10.47
C GLU A 19 -2.96 -8.71 -9.83
N VAL A 20 -2.80 -8.72 -8.50
CA VAL A 20 -2.90 -9.90 -7.66
C VAL A 20 -4.04 -9.73 -6.68
N LEU A 21 -4.65 -10.84 -6.27
CA LEU A 21 -5.69 -10.88 -5.24
C LEU A 21 -5.22 -11.84 -4.16
N THR A 22 -4.84 -11.28 -3.02
CA THR A 22 -4.31 -12.05 -1.92
C THR A 22 -5.34 -12.25 -0.80
N TRP A 23 -5.14 -13.25 0.06
CA TRP A 23 -6.07 -13.58 1.13
C TRP A 23 -6.14 -12.47 2.18
N ILE A 24 -7.36 -12.19 2.67
CA ILE A 24 -7.58 -11.24 3.77
C ILE A 24 -7.05 -11.80 5.09
N LEU A 25 -7.14 -13.11 5.29
CA LEU A 25 -6.57 -13.77 6.46
C LEU A 25 -5.14 -14.19 6.18
N CYS A 26 -4.29 -14.02 7.18
CA CYS A 26 -2.87 -14.39 7.11
C CYS A 26 -2.39 -14.94 8.46
N SER A 27 -1.15 -15.43 8.50
CA SER A 27 -0.51 -15.78 9.76
C SER A 27 -0.17 -14.52 10.56
N HIS A 28 -0.11 -14.66 11.87
CA HIS A 28 0.34 -13.58 12.73
C HIS A 28 1.78 -13.14 12.38
N ASP A 29 2.66 -14.12 12.13
CA ASP A 29 4.06 -13.83 11.78
C ASP A 29 4.17 -13.04 10.47
N ASP A 30 3.38 -13.33 9.44
CA ASP A 30 3.40 -12.57 8.19
C ASP A 30 2.95 -11.12 8.38
N ASN A 31 1.93 -10.91 9.23
CA ASN A 31 1.41 -9.57 9.46
C ASN A 31 2.35 -8.68 10.27
N PHE A 32 3.23 -9.29 11.09
CA PHE A 32 4.09 -8.57 12.03
C PHE A 32 5.57 -8.92 11.89
N LYS A 33 5.99 -10.07 12.40
CA LYS A 33 7.40 -10.46 12.52
C LYS A 33 8.14 -10.49 11.19
N ASN A 34 7.57 -11.12 10.17
CA ASN A 34 8.21 -11.30 8.87
C ASN A 34 8.36 -9.97 8.11
N VAL A 35 7.55 -8.97 8.43
CA VAL A 35 7.68 -7.59 7.93
C VAL A 35 8.33 -6.65 8.95
N ARG A 36 8.93 -7.19 10.03
CA ARG A 36 9.64 -6.45 11.07
C ARG A 36 8.79 -5.43 11.83
N ARG A 37 7.49 -5.64 11.89
CA ARG A 37 6.56 -4.87 12.72
C ARG A 37 6.37 -5.56 14.07
N GLU A 38 6.14 -4.76 15.08
CA GLU A 38 5.76 -5.24 16.41
C GLU A 38 4.23 -5.25 16.53
N ASP A 39 3.70 -6.29 17.17
CA ASP A 39 2.29 -6.33 17.57
C ASP A 39 2.15 -5.74 18.98
N ASP A 40 1.44 -4.63 19.09
CA ASP A 40 1.11 -4.01 20.39
C ASP A 40 -0.17 -4.60 21.02
N GLY A 41 -0.74 -5.61 20.39
CA GLY A 41 -1.99 -6.26 20.83
C GLY A 41 -3.28 -5.56 20.35
N ASN A 42 -3.15 -4.42 19.66
CA ASN A 42 -4.30 -3.60 19.21
C ASN A 42 -4.26 -3.26 17.71
N CYS A 43 -3.36 -3.85 16.94
CA CYS A 43 -3.19 -3.48 15.52
C CYS A 43 -3.83 -4.46 14.54
N ALA A 44 -4.32 -5.62 14.95
CA ALA A 44 -4.96 -6.58 14.05
C ALA A 44 -6.17 -7.27 14.68
N ALA A 45 -7.18 -7.52 13.85
CA ALA A 45 -8.32 -8.34 14.24
C ALA A 45 -7.92 -9.83 14.25
N ILE A 46 -8.03 -10.47 15.41
CA ILE A 46 -7.62 -11.86 15.66
C ILE A 46 -8.80 -12.79 15.42
N VAL A 47 -8.57 -13.90 14.72
CA VAL A 47 -9.56 -14.97 14.54
C VAL A 47 -9.60 -15.84 15.78
N ALA A 48 -10.76 -15.94 16.45
CA ALA A 48 -10.89 -16.65 17.71
C ALA A 48 -10.52 -18.14 17.64
N ASN A 49 -10.86 -18.81 16.55
CA ASN A 49 -10.59 -20.25 16.36
C ASN A 49 -10.04 -20.48 14.94
N PRO A 50 -8.77 -20.14 14.67
CA PRO A 50 -8.19 -20.30 13.34
C PRO A 50 -8.05 -21.79 12.98
N SER A 51 -8.41 -22.14 11.77
CA SER A 51 -8.28 -23.52 11.27
C SER A 51 -6.83 -23.93 11.00
N SER A 52 -5.95 -22.97 10.77
CA SER A 52 -4.51 -23.14 10.60
C SER A 52 -3.74 -21.89 11.03
N ILE A 53 -2.42 -21.99 11.10
CA ILE A 53 -1.54 -20.86 11.37
C ILE A 53 -1.62 -19.78 10.28
N ASP A 54 -2.03 -20.13 9.06
CA ASP A 54 -2.10 -19.21 7.93
C ASP A 54 -3.33 -18.29 7.95
N VAL A 55 -4.26 -18.49 8.90
CA VAL A 55 -5.53 -17.76 8.98
C VAL A 55 -5.81 -17.23 10.39
N GLN A 56 -4.77 -16.81 11.11
CA GLN A 56 -4.84 -16.37 12.49
C GLN A 56 -5.36 -14.94 12.67
N VAL A 57 -5.06 -14.06 11.74
CA VAL A 57 -5.39 -12.64 11.82
C VAL A 57 -5.91 -12.10 10.50
N ALA A 58 -6.73 -11.05 10.57
CA ALA A 58 -7.04 -10.26 9.39
C ALA A 58 -5.86 -9.33 9.09
N ARG A 59 -5.47 -9.25 7.81
CA ARG A 59 -4.34 -8.42 7.37
C ARG A 59 -4.55 -6.95 7.70
N SER A 60 -3.53 -6.29 8.23
CA SER A 60 -3.48 -4.84 8.46
C SER A 60 -2.76 -4.07 7.34
N SER A 61 -2.15 -4.79 6.39
CA SER A 61 -1.43 -4.26 5.22
C SER A 61 -1.57 -5.26 4.06
N LEU A 62 -1.50 -4.77 2.83
CA LEU A 62 -1.46 -5.61 1.62
C LEU A 62 -0.08 -6.22 1.38
N LEU A 63 0.97 -5.63 1.98
CA LEU A 63 2.36 -5.96 1.70
C LEU A 63 2.72 -7.44 1.89
N PRO A 64 2.38 -8.10 3.01
CA PRO A 64 2.74 -9.50 3.21
C PRO A 64 2.17 -10.44 2.14
N GLY A 65 0.91 -10.23 1.76
CA GLY A 65 0.25 -11.01 0.73
C GLY A 65 0.91 -10.88 -0.64
N VAL A 66 1.23 -9.65 -1.05
CA VAL A 66 1.88 -9.39 -2.34
C VAL A 66 3.34 -9.86 -2.34
N LEU A 67 4.08 -9.76 -1.21
CA LEU A 67 5.42 -10.37 -1.08
C LEU A 67 5.37 -11.90 -1.19
N LYS A 68 4.38 -12.57 -0.59
CA LYS A 68 4.16 -14.01 -0.77
C LYS A 68 3.90 -14.36 -2.24
N ALA A 69 3.06 -13.59 -2.92
CA ALA A 69 2.80 -13.80 -4.34
C ALA A 69 4.07 -13.64 -5.19
N LEU A 70 4.91 -12.63 -4.90
CA LEU A 70 6.21 -12.46 -5.56
C LEU A 70 7.15 -13.63 -5.28
N GLY A 71 7.32 -14.03 -4.01
CA GLY A 71 8.17 -15.15 -3.60
C GLY A 71 7.76 -16.49 -4.19
N ALA A 72 6.45 -16.71 -4.43
CA ALA A 72 5.94 -17.90 -5.10
C ALA A 72 6.22 -17.90 -6.62
N ASN A 73 6.58 -16.77 -7.22
CA ASN A 73 6.84 -16.60 -8.66
C ASN A 73 8.30 -16.23 -8.96
N LYS A 74 9.25 -16.92 -8.32
CA LYS A 74 10.70 -16.62 -8.41
C LYS A 74 11.25 -16.67 -9.84
N ASP A 75 10.66 -17.48 -10.70
CA ASP A 75 11.10 -17.71 -12.09
C ASP A 75 10.50 -16.68 -13.07
N ALA A 76 9.69 -15.75 -12.59
CA ALA A 76 9.11 -14.71 -13.43
C ALA A 76 10.22 -13.79 -13.98
N PRO A 77 10.15 -13.42 -15.28
CA PRO A 77 11.14 -12.52 -15.87
C PRO A 77 11.10 -11.12 -15.23
N LEU A 78 12.27 -10.57 -14.94
CA LEU A 78 12.41 -9.21 -14.40
C LEU A 78 12.23 -8.15 -15.51
N PRO A 79 11.69 -6.97 -15.19
CA PRO A 79 11.15 -6.60 -13.88
C PRO A 79 9.78 -7.20 -13.59
N VAL A 80 9.53 -7.64 -12.36
CA VAL A 80 8.20 -8.04 -11.89
C VAL A 80 7.50 -6.82 -11.32
N LYS A 81 6.30 -6.53 -11.82
CA LYS A 81 5.46 -5.41 -11.39
C LYS A 81 4.10 -5.94 -10.98
N LEU A 82 3.79 -5.88 -9.69
CA LEU A 82 2.54 -6.35 -9.12
C LEU A 82 1.80 -5.22 -8.44
N PHE A 83 0.47 -5.31 -8.41
CA PHE A 83 -0.34 -4.42 -7.58
C PHE A 83 -1.56 -5.16 -7.03
N GLU A 84 -2.12 -4.62 -5.97
CA GLU A 84 -3.40 -5.04 -5.40
C GLU A 84 -4.19 -3.83 -4.96
N VAL A 85 -5.48 -3.79 -5.30
CA VAL A 85 -6.46 -2.88 -4.70
C VAL A 85 -7.40 -3.74 -3.87
N GLY A 86 -7.26 -3.67 -2.54
CA GLY A 86 -7.98 -4.54 -1.62
C GLY A 86 -8.26 -3.89 -0.29
N ASP A 87 -9.06 -4.57 0.52
CA ASP A 87 -9.35 -4.13 1.88
C ASP A 87 -8.36 -4.74 2.87
N VAL A 88 -7.99 -3.95 3.85
CA VAL A 88 -7.34 -4.37 5.09
C VAL A 88 -8.29 -4.10 6.25
N VAL A 89 -8.08 -4.76 7.38
CA VAL A 89 -8.87 -4.54 8.58
C VAL A 89 -8.06 -3.69 9.56
N VAL A 90 -8.64 -2.57 9.98
CA VAL A 90 -8.04 -1.63 10.92
C VAL A 90 -8.88 -1.64 12.20
N ILE A 91 -8.23 -1.74 13.35
CA ILE A 91 -8.89 -1.60 14.64
C ILE A 91 -9.35 -0.14 14.78
N ASP A 92 -10.61 0.06 15.13
CA ASP A 92 -11.23 1.36 15.31
C ASP A 92 -12.25 1.27 16.44
N GLU A 93 -11.91 1.83 17.58
CA GLU A 93 -12.75 1.80 18.79
C GLU A 93 -14.10 2.54 18.61
N ASN A 94 -14.20 3.43 17.62
CA ASN A 94 -15.42 4.15 17.30
C ASN A 94 -16.34 3.38 16.33
N ALA A 95 -15.88 2.29 15.74
CA ALA A 95 -16.71 1.44 14.89
C ALA A 95 -17.56 0.49 15.72
N ASP A 96 -18.76 0.16 15.25
CA ASP A 96 -19.74 -0.72 15.95
C ASP A 96 -19.14 -2.04 16.44
N VAL A 97 -18.21 -2.63 15.67
CA VAL A 97 -17.57 -3.91 15.98
C VAL A 97 -16.11 -3.77 16.43
N GLY A 98 -15.68 -2.55 16.74
CA GLY A 98 -14.29 -2.27 17.14
C GLY A 98 -13.28 -2.37 16.00
N ALA A 99 -13.72 -2.51 14.76
CA ALA A 99 -12.85 -2.58 13.56
C ALA A 99 -13.61 -2.11 12.32
N ARG A 100 -12.86 -1.66 11.30
CA ARG A 100 -13.40 -1.26 9.99
C ARG A 100 -12.51 -1.76 8.85
N ASN A 101 -13.09 -1.89 7.68
CA ASN A 101 -12.31 -2.09 6.46
C ASN A 101 -11.71 -0.75 6.01
N SER A 102 -10.49 -0.79 5.51
CA SER A 102 -9.83 0.33 4.83
C SER A 102 -9.39 -0.13 3.45
N ARG A 103 -9.87 0.56 2.40
CA ARG A 103 -9.48 0.27 1.04
C ARG A 103 -8.10 0.82 0.76
N ARG A 104 -7.18 -0.07 0.33
CA ARG A 104 -5.80 0.29 0.01
C ARG A 104 -5.42 -0.09 -1.42
N LEU A 105 -4.45 0.64 -1.96
CA LEU A 105 -3.66 0.28 -3.11
C LEU A 105 -2.26 -0.09 -2.62
N LEU A 106 -1.75 -1.22 -3.06
CA LEU A 106 -0.33 -1.53 -3.01
C LEU A 106 0.20 -1.72 -4.42
N ALA A 107 1.32 -1.09 -4.74
CA ALA A 107 2.08 -1.34 -5.97
C ALA A 107 3.51 -1.73 -5.62
N LEU A 108 4.03 -2.74 -6.30
CA LEU A 108 5.33 -3.35 -6.05
C LEU A 108 6.11 -3.46 -7.36
N HIS A 109 7.39 -3.10 -7.32
CA HIS A 109 8.34 -3.29 -8.41
C HIS A 109 9.57 -4.03 -7.91
N SER A 110 9.86 -5.19 -8.52
CA SER A 110 11.05 -6.00 -8.25
C SER A 110 11.92 -6.09 -9.50
N ALA A 111 13.20 -5.75 -9.37
CA ALA A 111 14.18 -5.80 -10.46
C ALA A 111 15.59 -6.00 -9.89
N GLN A 112 16.61 -6.12 -10.76
CA GLN A 112 18.01 -6.20 -10.35
C GLN A 112 18.48 -4.92 -9.62
N THR A 113 17.86 -3.78 -9.90
CA THR A 113 18.10 -2.50 -9.24
C THR A 113 16.82 -2.01 -8.58
N SER A 114 16.93 -1.09 -7.62
CA SER A 114 15.74 -0.52 -6.98
C SER A 114 14.86 0.20 -8.02
N GLY A 115 13.59 -0.16 -8.07
CA GLY A 115 12.61 0.46 -8.96
C GLY A 115 11.87 1.65 -8.33
N LEU A 116 12.52 2.40 -7.45
CA LEU A 116 11.90 3.47 -6.68
C LEU A 116 11.26 4.54 -7.57
N GLU A 117 11.93 4.88 -8.69
CA GLU A 117 11.40 5.83 -9.68
C GLU A 117 10.13 5.30 -10.36
N SER A 118 10.08 4.00 -10.66
CA SER A 118 8.90 3.36 -11.25
C SER A 118 7.71 3.43 -10.29
N ILE A 119 7.95 3.19 -9.01
CA ILE A 119 6.91 3.25 -7.96
C ILE A 119 6.50 4.70 -7.68
N HIS A 120 7.43 5.65 -7.71
CA HIS A 120 7.10 7.08 -7.63
C HIS A 120 6.19 7.51 -8.79
N GLY A 121 6.47 7.05 -10.00
CA GLY A 121 5.60 7.29 -11.16
C GLY A 121 4.17 6.72 -10.99
N VAL A 122 4.01 5.61 -10.26
CA VAL A 122 2.68 5.09 -9.88
C VAL A 122 1.98 6.06 -8.93
N LEU A 123 2.68 6.56 -7.91
CA LEU A 123 2.13 7.55 -6.99
C LEU A 123 1.65 8.79 -7.73
N ASP A 124 2.50 9.37 -8.59
CA ASP A 124 2.16 10.54 -9.40
C ASP A 124 0.91 10.29 -10.25
N ARG A 125 0.83 9.11 -10.87
CA ARG A 125 -0.32 8.76 -11.72
C ARG A 125 -1.60 8.63 -10.91
N VAL A 126 -1.56 7.98 -9.75
CA VAL A 126 -2.72 7.88 -8.85
C VAL A 126 -3.19 9.28 -8.43
N MET A 127 -2.25 10.15 -8.06
CA MET A 127 -2.59 11.52 -7.66
C MET A 127 -3.19 12.33 -8.82
N GLN A 128 -2.73 12.13 -10.04
CA GLN A 128 -3.31 12.77 -11.24
C GLN A 128 -4.75 12.33 -11.50
N VAL A 129 -5.00 11.02 -11.57
CA VAL A 129 -6.32 10.49 -11.95
C VAL A 129 -7.37 10.68 -10.85
N THR A 130 -6.95 10.82 -9.61
CA THR A 130 -7.83 11.12 -8.49
C THR A 130 -8.09 12.63 -8.31
N GLY A 131 -7.59 13.48 -9.24
CA GLY A 131 -7.68 14.92 -9.13
C GLY A 131 -6.89 15.50 -7.95
N ALA A 132 -5.98 14.69 -7.42
CA ALA A 132 -5.17 15.03 -6.28
C ALA A 132 -3.89 15.78 -6.67
N ALA A 133 -3.39 15.56 -7.88
CA ALA A 133 -2.34 16.38 -8.45
C ALA A 133 -2.93 17.76 -8.71
N GLY A 134 -2.47 18.74 -7.98
CA GLY A 134 -2.61 20.13 -8.39
C GLY A 134 -2.09 20.29 -9.81
N SER A 135 -2.43 21.40 -10.46
CA SER A 135 -1.94 21.73 -11.80
C SER A 135 -0.41 21.49 -11.89
N PHE A 136 0.07 21.15 -13.07
CA PHE A 136 1.49 20.91 -13.37
C PHE A 136 2.45 22.06 -13.00
N GLU A 137 1.94 23.13 -12.41
CA GLU A 137 2.74 24.25 -11.93
C GLU A 137 3.13 24.01 -10.46
N PRO A 138 4.44 23.99 -10.14
CA PRO A 138 4.91 23.84 -8.77
C PRO A 138 4.53 25.08 -7.95
N GLY A 139 3.64 24.91 -7.00
CA GLY A 139 3.26 25.92 -6.04
C GLY A 139 2.69 25.30 -4.77
N PRO A 140 2.89 25.89 -3.60
CA PRO A 140 2.46 25.31 -2.32
C PRO A 140 0.94 25.10 -2.22
N GLU A 141 0.15 25.83 -3.03
CA GLU A 141 -1.31 25.68 -3.07
C GLU A 141 -1.78 24.52 -3.97
N ASN A 142 -0.87 23.96 -4.78
CA ASN A 142 -1.16 22.93 -5.80
C ASN A 142 -0.42 21.62 -5.56
N ALA A 143 0.37 21.49 -4.50
CA ALA A 143 1.03 20.24 -4.16
C ALA A 143 -0.01 19.19 -3.80
N GLY A 144 -0.20 18.20 -4.67
CA GLY A 144 -1.17 17.13 -4.46
C GLY A 144 -0.83 16.23 -3.29
N TYR A 145 0.44 16.18 -2.88
CA TYR A 145 0.97 15.41 -1.74
C TYR A 145 2.39 15.86 -1.39
N GLU A 146 2.84 15.47 -0.21
CA GLU A 146 4.22 15.68 0.26
C GLU A 146 4.85 14.32 0.61
N LEU A 147 6.15 14.19 0.36
CA LEU A 147 6.95 13.05 0.83
C LEU A 147 7.77 13.51 2.04
N ILE A 148 7.44 12.97 3.20
CA ILE A 148 8.09 13.34 4.45
C ILE A 148 8.89 12.16 4.99
N GLN A 149 10.17 12.36 5.26
CA GLN A 149 11.04 11.36 5.86
C GLN A 149 10.92 11.40 7.39
N THR A 150 9.73 11.04 7.93
CA THR A 150 9.42 11.24 9.36
C THR A 150 9.54 10.00 10.22
N ARG A 151 9.43 8.80 9.68
CA ARG A 151 9.51 7.54 10.42
C ARG A 151 10.50 6.58 9.78
N ASN A 152 11.27 5.88 10.63
CA ASN A 152 11.98 4.68 10.22
C ASN A 152 11.03 3.48 10.47
N GLU A 153 10.15 3.21 9.51
CA GLU A 153 9.38 1.97 9.47
C GLU A 153 10.35 0.79 9.30
N PRO A 154 10.43 -0.16 10.24
CA PRO A 154 11.43 -1.23 10.20
C PRO A 154 11.29 -2.15 8.98
N THR A 155 10.11 -2.18 8.38
CA THR A 155 9.80 -2.90 7.14
C THR A 155 10.63 -2.43 5.95
N PHE A 156 11.07 -1.16 5.96
CA PHE A 156 11.80 -0.54 4.85
C PHE A 156 13.26 -0.29 5.18
N PHE A 157 14.05 -0.15 4.13
CA PHE A 157 15.48 0.16 4.25
C PHE A 157 15.67 1.58 4.83
N PRO A 158 16.50 1.74 5.87
CA PRO A 158 16.73 3.04 6.50
C PRO A 158 17.18 4.11 5.50
N GLY A 159 16.56 5.28 5.55
CA GLY A 159 16.86 6.39 4.63
C GLY A 159 16.37 6.20 3.19
N ARG A 160 15.65 5.12 2.89
CA ARG A 160 15.08 4.81 1.58
C ARG A 160 13.57 4.61 1.65
N GLN A 161 12.91 5.44 2.44
CA GLN A 161 11.48 5.42 2.67
C GLN A 161 10.96 6.84 2.90
N ALA A 162 9.69 7.06 2.62
CA ALA A 162 9.00 8.30 2.92
C ALA A 162 7.54 8.01 3.30
N THR A 163 7.00 8.82 4.18
CA THR A 163 5.58 8.90 4.46
C THR A 163 4.93 9.82 3.43
N ILE A 164 3.82 9.40 2.87
CA ILE A 164 3.04 10.19 1.92
C ILE A 164 1.99 10.95 2.73
N VAL A 165 2.08 12.26 2.68
CA VAL A 165 1.17 13.16 3.41
C VAL A 165 0.39 13.99 2.41
N ARG A 166 -0.89 14.12 2.67
CA ARG A 166 -1.78 14.97 1.91
C ARG A 166 -2.69 15.77 2.84
N ASP A 167 -2.78 17.08 2.62
CA ASP A 167 -3.57 17.99 3.45
C ASP A 167 -3.23 17.85 4.96
N GLY A 168 -1.94 17.59 5.29
CA GLY A 168 -1.47 17.38 6.65
C GLY A 168 -1.80 16.01 7.25
N LYS A 169 -2.43 15.09 6.47
CA LYS A 169 -2.82 13.74 6.89
C LYS A 169 -1.94 12.70 6.21
N GLU A 170 -1.43 11.76 6.98
CA GLU A 170 -0.72 10.60 6.44
C GLU A 170 -1.69 9.70 5.69
N ILE A 171 -1.38 9.37 4.44
CA ILE A 171 -2.20 8.54 3.57
C ILE A 171 -1.49 7.31 3.04
N GLY A 172 -0.20 7.14 3.34
CA GLY A 172 0.52 5.97 2.89
C GLY A 172 2.03 6.04 3.10
N VAL A 173 2.68 5.01 2.61
CA VAL A 173 4.13 4.82 2.70
C VAL A 173 4.70 4.39 1.36
N PHE A 174 5.94 4.79 1.12
CA PHE A 174 6.68 4.54 -0.09
C PHE A 174 8.14 4.25 0.26
N GLY A 175 8.72 3.20 -0.29
CA GLY A 175 10.11 2.89 0.03
C GLY A 175 10.64 1.59 -0.56
N ILE A 176 11.91 1.30 -0.27
CA ILE A 176 12.60 0.05 -0.60
C ILE A 176 12.44 -0.90 0.59
N VAL A 177 11.93 -2.10 0.34
CA VAL A 177 11.73 -3.12 1.37
C VAL A 177 13.08 -3.56 1.95
N HIS A 178 13.14 -3.75 3.27
CA HIS A 178 14.36 -4.16 3.96
C HIS A 178 14.80 -5.57 3.53
N PRO A 179 16.10 -5.82 3.32
CA PRO A 179 16.60 -7.14 2.90
C PRO A 179 16.20 -8.29 3.82
N ASP A 180 16.11 -8.06 5.13
CA ASP A 180 15.67 -9.09 6.08
C ASP A 180 14.21 -9.49 5.82
N VAL A 181 13.35 -8.53 5.50
CA VAL A 181 11.96 -8.81 5.09
C VAL A 181 11.94 -9.66 3.83
N LEU A 182 12.69 -9.26 2.79
CA LEU A 182 12.75 -10.00 1.53
C LEU A 182 13.20 -11.45 1.74
N LYS A 183 14.13 -11.67 2.66
CA LYS A 183 14.61 -13.01 3.02
C LYS A 183 13.52 -13.90 3.61
N GLU A 184 12.64 -13.36 4.47
CA GLU A 184 11.51 -14.12 5.05
C GLU A 184 10.50 -14.58 4.00
N PHE A 185 10.42 -13.87 2.87
CA PHE A 185 9.55 -14.24 1.73
C PHE A 185 10.32 -14.89 0.57
N ASP A 186 11.57 -15.33 0.77
CA ASP A 186 12.41 -15.96 -0.25
C ASP A 186 12.65 -15.12 -1.51
N ILE A 187 12.72 -13.81 -1.38
CA ILE A 187 12.92 -12.85 -2.46
C ILE A 187 14.39 -12.40 -2.50
N VAL A 188 15.02 -12.53 -3.66
CA VAL A 188 16.45 -12.20 -3.83
C VAL A 188 16.67 -10.79 -4.35
N ASN A 189 15.79 -10.32 -5.23
CA ASN A 189 15.94 -9.03 -5.89
C ASN A 189 15.40 -7.88 -5.03
N PRO A 190 15.96 -6.67 -5.16
CA PRO A 190 15.41 -5.48 -4.52
C PRO A 190 13.95 -5.25 -4.88
N VAL A 191 13.17 -4.81 -3.90
CA VAL A 191 11.74 -4.53 -4.05
C VAL A 191 11.46 -3.11 -3.58
N SER A 192 10.82 -2.32 -4.44
CA SER A 192 10.26 -1.01 -4.08
C SER A 192 8.74 -1.10 -4.02
N VAL A 193 8.15 -0.44 -3.04
CA VAL A 193 6.72 -0.54 -2.72
C VAL A 193 6.12 0.83 -2.47
N LEU A 194 4.87 0.98 -2.86
CA LEU A 194 3.93 2.01 -2.48
C LEU A 194 2.72 1.36 -1.84
N GLU A 195 2.29 1.78 -0.66
CA GLU A 195 0.99 1.42 -0.09
C GLU A 195 0.22 2.69 0.29
N LEU A 196 -1.00 2.85 -0.24
CA LEU A 196 -1.85 4.04 -0.08
C LEU A 196 -3.23 3.67 0.46
N GLU A 197 -3.77 4.50 1.34
CA GLU A 197 -5.20 4.54 1.66
C GLU A 197 -5.98 5.29 0.57
N LEU A 198 -7.04 4.67 0.06
CA LEU A 198 -7.80 5.25 -1.06
C LEU A 198 -8.99 6.12 -0.62
N GLU A 199 -9.50 5.92 0.60
CA GLU A 199 -10.66 6.69 1.10
C GLU A 199 -10.39 8.20 1.17
N PRO A 200 -9.24 8.67 1.70
CA PRO A 200 -8.94 10.10 1.73
C PRO A 200 -8.87 10.74 0.34
N LEU A 201 -8.49 9.95 -0.67
CA LEU A 201 -8.44 10.42 -2.06
C LEU A 201 -9.83 10.58 -2.66
N LEU A 202 -10.75 9.67 -2.32
CA LEU A 202 -12.14 9.69 -2.78
C LEU A 202 -12.92 10.87 -2.19
N GLU A 203 -12.80 11.14 -0.90
CA GLU A 203 -13.51 12.22 -0.20
C GLU A 203 -13.28 13.57 -0.90
N ARG A 204 -12.03 13.88 -1.22
CA ARG A 204 -11.71 15.14 -1.90
C ARG A 204 -12.13 15.19 -3.36
N THR A 205 -12.10 14.07 -4.07
CA THR A 205 -12.63 14.01 -5.44
C THR A 205 -14.12 14.38 -5.45
N GLN A 206 -14.89 13.91 -4.47
CA GLN A 206 -16.29 14.25 -4.30
C GLN A 206 -16.50 15.73 -3.92
N GLU A 207 -15.67 16.28 -3.04
CA GLU A 207 -15.70 17.70 -2.69
C GLU A 207 -15.36 18.61 -3.88
N ALA A 208 -14.38 18.24 -4.69
CA ALA A 208 -14.00 18.98 -5.89
C ALA A 208 -15.12 19.00 -6.94
N ILE A 209 -15.79 17.86 -7.14
CA ILE A 209 -16.97 17.76 -8.03
C ILE A 209 -18.12 18.63 -7.48
N ALA A 210 -18.38 18.60 -6.18
CA ALA A 210 -19.44 19.39 -5.56
C ALA A 210 -19.17 20.90 -5.65
N LYS A 211 -17.90 21.34 -5.59
CA LYS A 211 -17.51 22.76 -5.69
C LYS A 211 -17.40 23.26 -7.14
N GLY A 212 -17.14 22.39 -8.11
CA GLY A 212 -16.98 22.73 -9.53
C GLY A 212 -18.29 22.68 -10.37
N GLY A 213 -19.40 22.33 -9.76
CA GLY A 213 -20.72 22.26 -10.40
C GLY A 213 -21.49 23.57 -10.38
N HIS A 214 -20.85 24.67 -10.84
CA HIS A 214 -21.55 25.93 -11.16
C HIS A 214 -21.08 26.45 -12.51
#